data_8b7644004227375909d2c5d43a2e9a2e
#
_entry.id   8b7644004227375909d2c5d43a2e9a2e
#
_cell.length_a   1.000
_cell.length_b   1.000
_cell.length_c   1.000
_cell.angle_alpha   90.00
_cell.angle_beta   90.00
_cell.angle_gamma   90.00
#
_symmetry.space_group_name_H-M   'P 1'
#
loop_
_entity.id
_entity.type
_entity.pdbx_description
1 polymer ?
#
loop_
_entity_poly.entity_id
_entity_poly.type
_entity_poly.pdbx_seq_one_letter_code
_entity_poly.pdbx_strand_id
1 'polypeptide(L)'
;MGTKSNKNISGVIGAIGAVGGLITAVTPLVEKAIDNAQNKPTEKIDTKVTIPELYRKGFPIDLEQAEELLTECGLKVSKSKLRIKEADPKYRDYEDTQVIDSNPKQGAKVKIGTTVCLRYITAEAIEESQKIFDDSVRIKREAKEQKAAEKQEKKERLKESVILL
;
A
#
# COMPACT_ATOMS: atom_id res chain seq x y z
N MET A 1 -14.33 15.61 63.87
CA MET A 1 -14.69 16.96 63.39
C MET A 1 -14.40 17.07 61.92
N GLY A 2 -15.43 17.37 61.14
CA GLY A 2 -15.24 17.89 59.79
C GLY A 2 -15.80 17.06 58.64
N THR A 3 -17.09 16.82 58.61
CA THR A 3 -17.88 16.44 57.46
C THR A 3 -17.96 17.54 56.45
N LYS A 4 -17.72 17.24 55.16
CA LYS A 4 -18.21 18.05 54.01
C LYS A 4 -18.46 17.11 52.85
N SER A 5 -19.69 16.68 52.71
CA SER A 5 -20.74 17.20 51.85
C SER A 5 -20.53 16.93 50.36
N ASN A 6 -21.14 15.82 49.95
CA ASN A 6 -21.53 15.49 48.59
C ASN A 6 -22.41 16.59 48.00
N LYS A 7 -22.06 17.12 46.83
CA LYS A 7 -23.00 17.84 45.99
C LYS A 7 -23.33 17.00 44.77
N ASN A 8 -24.55 16.52 44.82
CA ASN A 8 -25.32 15.98 43.70
C ASN A 8 -25.20 16.82 42.46
N ILE A 9 -24.84 16.21 41.34
CA ILE A 9 -25.12 16.70 40.00
C ILE A 9 -26.31 15.85 39.49
N SER A 10 -27.48 16.18 40.02
CA SER A 10 -28.76 15.88 39.39
C SER A 10 -29.09 17.04 38.47
N GLY A 11 -29.20 16.80 37.20
CA GLY A 11 -29.83 17.78 36.34
C GLY A 11 -29.22 17.99 34.95
N VAL A 12 -29.06 16.94 34.17
CA VAL A 12 -29.06 17.08 32.70
C VAL A 12 -29.73 15.85 32.08
N ILE A 13 -30.99 15.65 32.42
CA ILE A 13 -31.90 14.76 31.67
C ILE A 13 -33.11 15.63 31.33
N GLY A 14 -33.03 16.40 30.28
CA GLY A 14 -34.14 17.27 29.89
C GLY A 14 -34.00 17.98 28.55
N ALA A 15 -33.33 17.40 27.58
CA ALA A 15 -33.26 18.00 26.25
C ALA A 15 -33.25 17.00 25.06
N ILE A 16 -33.91 15.87 25.21
CA ILE A 16 -34.09 14.92 24.07
C ILE A 16 -35.54 14.88 23.59
N GLY A 17 -36.33 15.91 23.91
CA GLY A 17 -37.74 16.00 23.51
C GLY A 17 -38.07 16.86 22.30
N ALA A 18 -37.09 17.53 21.67
CA ALA A 18 -37.38 18.52 20.62
C ALA A 18 -36.96 18.12 19.19
N VAL A 19 -36.43 16.92 18.99
CA VAL A 19 -36.00 16.46 17.64
C VAL A 19 -37.11 15.78 16.88
N GLY A 20 -38.18 15.34 17.55
CA GLY A 20 -39.33 14.66 16.91
C GLY A 20 -40.27 15.57 16.11
N GLY A 21 -40.19 16.90 16.28
CA GLY A 21 -41.11 17.84 15.62
C GLY A 21 -40.65 18.37 14.26
N LEU A 22 -39.39 18.23 13.93
CA LEU A 22 -38.82 18.77 12.67
C LEU A 22 -38.94 17.80 11.48
N ILE A 23 -39.18 16.51 11.73
CA ILE A 23 -39.24 15.51 10.64
C ILE A 23 -40.61 15.54 9.94
N THR A 24 -41.68 15.97 10.64
CA THR A 24 -43.06 16.00 10.06
C THR A 24 -43.31 17.20 9.18
N ALA A 25 -42.49 18.28 9.24
CA ALA A 25 -42.63 19.47 8.42
C ALA A 25 -41.91 19.40 7.05
N VAL A 26 -41.00 18.43 6.86
CA VAL A 26 -40.24 18.27 5.61
C VAL A 26 -40.90 17.32 4.62
N THR A 27 -41.83 16.48 5.07
CA THR A 27 -42.50 15.47 4.24
C THR A 27 -43.27 16.07 3.05
N PRO A 28 -44.00 17.19 3.17
CA PRO A 28 -44.70 17.74 2.01
C PRO A 28 -43.78 18.40 0.96
N LEU A 29 -42.56 18.78 1.35
CA LEU A 29 -41.57 19.37 0.43
C LEU A 29 -40.86 18.31 -0.42
N VAL A 30 -40.72 17.10 0.10
CA VAL A 30 -40.11 15.98 -0.61
C VAL A 30 -41.06 15.42 -1.67
N GLU A 31 -42.38 15.36 -1.39
CA GLU A 31 -43.35 14.91 -2.38
C GLU A 31 -43.49 15.86 -3.59
N LYS A 32 -43.39 17.19 -3.38
CA LYS A 32 -43.37 18.15 -4.49
C LYS A 32 -42.06 18.14 -5.28
N ALA A 33 -40.95 17.72 -4.68
CA ALA A 33 -39.66 17.59 -5.36
C ALA A 33 -39.57 16.33 -6.24
N ILE A 34 -40.35 15.30 -5.91
CA ILE A 34 -40.36 14.04 -6.67
C ILE A 34 -41.11 14.22 -8.00
N ASP A 35 -42.18 14.98 -8.04
CA ASP A 35 -42.97 15.22 -9.28
C ASP A 35 -42.21 16.11 -10.29
N ASN A 36 -41.24 16.91 -9.87
CA ASN A 36 -40.41 17.74 -10.76
C ASN A 36 -39.08 17.08 -11.16
N ALA A 37 -38.77 15.90 -10.62
CA ALA A 37 -37.51 15.22 -10.88
C ALA A 37 -37.52 14.33 -12.12
N GLN A 38 -38.68 14.19 -12.80
CA GLN A 38 -38.78 13.31 -13.96
C GLN A 38 -38.18 13.87 -15.26
N ASN A 39 -37.61 15.10 -15.25
CA ASN A 39 -37.02 15.73 -16.42
C ASN A 39 -35.67 16.40 -16.21
N LYS A 40 -34.95 16.15 -15.10
CA LYS A 40 -33.53 16.48 -15.02
C LYS A 40 -32.71 15.27 -15.41
N PRO A 41 -31.72 15.44 -16.32
CA PRO A 41 -30.76 14.37 -16.54
C PRO A 41 -30.10 14.06 -15.19
N THR A 42 -30.27 12.83 -14.76
CA THR A 42 -29.62 12.29 -13.57
C THR A 42 -28.13 12.59 -13.73
N GLU A 43 -27.61 13.60 -13.03
CA GLU A 43 -26.16 13.76 -12.89
C GLU A 43 -25.67 12.39 -12.43
N LYS A 44 -24.94 11.72 -13.31
CA LYS A 44 -24.24 10.49 -12.98
C LYS A 44 -23.27 10.88 -11.87
N ILE A 45 -23.69 10.63 -10.63
CA ILE A 45 -22.81 10.74 -9.48
C ILE A 45 -21.62 9.85 -9.84
N ASP A 46 -20.49 10.48 -10.12
CA ASP A 46 -19.27 9.79 -10.52
C ASP A 46 -18.75 9.05 -9.29
N THR A 47 -19.26 7.84 -9.07
CA THR A 47 -18.97 6.96 -7.93
C THR A 47 -17.57 6.35 -8.07
N LYS A 48 -16.63 7.15 -8.59
CA LYS A 48 -15.22 6.76 -8.71
C LYS A 48 -14.46 7.19 -7.48
N VAL A 49 -13.63 6.31 -7.00
CA VAL A 49 -12.68 6.53 -5.90
C VAL A 49 -11.27 6.33 -6.43
N THR A 50 -10.32 7.09 -5.87
CA THR A 50 -8.91 6.93 -6.19
C THR A 50 -8.31 5.90 -5.25
N ILE A 51 -7.59 4.91 -5.79
CA ILE A 51 -6.85 3.92 -4.99
C ILE A 51 -5.79 4.66 -4.18
N PRO A 52 -5.76 4.52 -2.83
CA PRO A 52 -4.79 5.18 -1.98
C PRO A 52 -3.37 4.71 -2.26
N GLU A 53 -2.38 5.40 -1.70
CA GLU A 53 -0.99 4.99 -1.76
C GLU A 53 -0.76 3.79 -0.84
N LEU A 54 -0.49 2.63 -1.43
CA LEU A 54 -0.36 1.33 -0.73
C LEU A 54 1.10 0.92 -0.56
N TYR A 55 1.97 1.43 -1.40
CA TYR A 55 3.40 1.14 -1.37
C TYR A 55 4.17 2.34 -1.92
N ARG A 56 5.24 2.69 -1.23
CA ARG A 56 6.21 3.71 -1.64
C ARG A 56 7.59 3.07 -1.59
N LYS A 57 8.48 3.46 -2.51
CA LYS A 57 9.86 2.98 -2.49
C LYS A 57 10.52 3.33 -1.15
N GLY A 58 10.84 2.30 -0.35
CA GLY A 58 11.42 2.43 0.99
C GLY A 58 10.42 2.48 2.16
N PHE A 59 9.11 2.55 1.89
CA PHE A 59 8.07 2.57 2.92
C PHE A 59 6.83 1.79 2.46
N PRO A 60 6.96 0.50 2.17
CA PRO A 60 5.80 -0.34 1.88
C PRO A 60 4.97 -0.49 3.15
N ILE A 61 3.66 -0.61 2.99
CA ILE A 61 2.76 -0.88 4.11
C ILE A 61 2.45 -2.38 4.19
N ASP A 62 2.02 -2.83 5.36
CA ASP A 62 1.59 -4.20 5.56
C ASP A 62 0.28 -4.50 4.84
N LEU A 63 0.08 -5.76 4.53
CA LEU A 63 -1.11 -6.26 3.84
C LEU A 63 -2.41 -5.92 4.59
N GLU A 64 -2.40 -5.99 5.92
CA GLU A 64 -3.56 -5.67 6.75
C GLU A 64 -3.91 -4.18 6.66
N GLN A 65 -2.93 -3.30 6.78
CA GLN A 65 -3.13 -1.86 6.63
C GLN A 65 -3.63 -1.48 5.23
N ALA A 66 -3.09 -2.13 4.20
CA ALA A 66 -3.54 -1.93 2.82
C ALA A 66 -5.00 -2.36 2.62
N GLU A 67 -5.40 -3.46 3.26
CA GLU A 67 -6.77 -3.97 3.21
C GLU A 67 -7.75 -3.01 3.90
N GLU A 68 -7.40 -2.49 5.07
CA GLU A 68 -8.20 -1.50 5.78
C GLU A 68 -8.41 -0.24 4.93
N LEU A 69 -7.34 0.35 4.41
CA LEU A 69 -7.40 1.54 3.56
C LEU A 69 -8.30 1.35 2.32
N LEU A 70 -8.21 0.20 1.66
CA LEU A 70 -9.04 -0.10 0.50
C LEU A 70 -10.50 -0.31 0.87
N THR A 71 -10.76 -0.96 1.99
CA THR A 71 -12.12 -1.20 2.51
C THR A 71 -12.79 0.11 2.91
N GLU A 72 -12.08 1.03 3.56
CA GLU A 72 -12.55 2.37 3.87
C GLU A 72 -12.93 3.17 2.61
N CYS A 73 -12.21 2.95 1.51
CA CYS A 73 -12.53 3.52 0.21
C CYS A 73 -13.71 2.82 -0.50
N GLY A 74 -14.34 1.82 0.12
CA GLY A 74 -15.42 1.05 -0.48
C GLY A 74 -14.98 0.10 -1.60
N LEU A 75 -13.71 -0.32 -1.60
CA LEU A 75 -13.13 -1.26 -2.56
C LEU A 75 -13.08 -2.67 -1.98
N LYS A 76 -13.09 -3.66 -2.85
CA LYS A 76 -12.89 -5.07 -2.48
C LYS A 76 -11.43 -5.44 -2.61
N VAL A 77 -10.93 -6.34 -1.76
CA VAL A 77 -9.54 -6.76 -1.76
C VAL A 77 -9.43 -8.21 -2.17
N SER A 78 -8.47 -8.49 -3.04
CA SER A 78 -7.97 -9.82 -3.36
C SER A 78 -6.46 -9.87 -3.05
N LYS A 79 -5.98 -10.98 -2.54
CA LYS A 79 -4.59 -11.14 -2.08
C LYS A 79 -3.84 -12.13 -2.96
N SER A 80 -2.63 -11.78 -3.38
CA SER A 80 -1.75 -12.65 -4.17
C SER A 80 -0.33 -12.55 -3.64
N LYS A 81 0.26 -13.69 -3.28
CA LYS A 81 1.66 -13.74 -2.85
C LYS A 81 2.63 -13.69 -4.03
N LEU A 82 3.77 -13.06 -3.83
CA LEU A 82 4.89 -13.13 -4.77
C LEU A 82 5.39 -14.59 -4.86
N ARG A 83 5.54 -15.10 -6.08
CA ARG A 83 6.10 -16.45 -6.27
C ARG A 83 7.61 -16.41 -6.07
N ILE A 84 8.20 -17.46 -5.50
CA ILE A 84 9.64 -17.57 -5.28
C ILE A 84 10.43 -17.40 -6.59
N LYS A 85 9.90 -17.89 -7.72
CA LYS A 85 10.50 -17.74 -9.05
C LYS A 85 10.61 -16.28 -9.53
N GLU A 86 9.88 -15.38 -8.91
CA GLU A 86 9.83 -13.94 -9.22
C GLU A 86 10.63 -13.12 -8.20
N ALA A 87 11.40 -13.80 -7.34
CA ALA A 87 12.31 -13.16 -6.40
C ALA A 87 13.33 -12.31 -7.16
N ASP A 88 13.63 -11.14 -6.61
CA ASP A 88 14.51 -10.14 -7.22
C ASP A 88 15.35 -9.50 -6.10
N PRO A 89 16.63 -9.23 -6.31
CA PRO A 89 17.50 -8.57 -5.31
C PRO A 89 16.94 -7.31 -4.68
N LYS A 90 16.04 -6.61 -5.35
CA LYS A 90 15.38 -5.41 -4.85
C LYS A 90 14.46 -5.66 -3.67
N TYR A 91 14.01 -6.90 -3.47
CA TYR A 91 13.08 -7.27 -2.40
C TYR A 91 13.78 -7.75 -1.11
N ARG A 92 15.10 -7.84 -1.07
CA ARG A 92 15.86 -8.33 0.09
C ARG A 92 15.65 -7.51 1.37
N ASP A 93 15.36 -6.21 1.21
CA ASP A 93 15.20 -5.26 2.33
C ASP A 93 13.73 -5.08 2.74
N TYR A 94 12.82 -5.92 2.22
CA TYR A 94 11.41 -5.94 2.58
C TYR A 94 11.17 -6.82 3.81
N GLU A 95 10.06 -6.59 4.47
CA GLU A 95 9.56 -7.43 5.55
C GLU A 95 8.45 -8.35 5.05
N ASP A 96 8.20 -9.45 5.79
CA ASP A 96 7.11 -10.37 5.47
C ASP A 96 5.77 -9.63 5.45
N THR A 97 4.87 -10.03 4.56
CA THR A 97 3.53 -9.46 4.35
C THR A 97 3.47 -8.04 3.77
N GLN A 98 4.59 -7.39 3.47
CA GLN A 98 4.57 -6.07 2.86
C GLN A 98 4.04 -6.08 1.42
N VAL A 99 3.24 -5.07 1.09
CA VAL A 99 2.65 -4.92 -0.25
C VAL A 99 3.69 -4.36 -1.22
N ILE A 100 3.91 -5.07 -2.31
CA ILE A 100 4.88 -4.71 -3.35
C ILE A 100 4.25 -4.18 -4.63
N ASP A 101 2.97 -4.52 -4.85
CA ASP A 101 2.25 -4.11 -6.06
C ASP A 101 0.73 -4.20 -5.87
N SER A 102 -0.02 -3.50 -6.72
CA SER A 102 -1.48 -3.58 -6.77
C SER A 102 -2.01 -3.54 -8.20
N ASN A 103 -3.14 -4.19 -8.42
CA ASN A 103 -3.85 -4.14 -9.69
C ASN A 103 -5.37 -3.95 -9.44
N PRO A 104 -5.97 -2.82 -9.86
CA PRO A 104 -5.35 -1.64 -10.50
C PRO A 104 -4.29 -0.97 -9.64
N LYS A 105 -3.41 -0.19 -10.26
CA LYS A 105 -2.31 0.51 -9.58
C LYS A 105 -2.81 1.58 -8.63
N GLN A 106 -2.04 1.84 -7.55
CA GLN A 106 -2.28 2.99 -6.68
C GLN A 106 -2.37 4.29 -7.48
N GLY A 107 -3.24 5.20 -7.04
CA GLY A 107 -3.56 6.44 -7.76
C GLY A 107 -4.55 6.28 -8.92
N ALA A 108 -4.90 5.07 -9.32
CA ALA A 108 -5.92 4.84 -10.35
C ALA A 108 -7.34 5.19 -9.84
N LYS A 109 -8.15 5.78 -10.71
CA LYS A 109 -9.56 6.04 -10.43
C LYS A 109 -10.41 4.84 -10.84
N VAL A 110 -11.09 4.24 -9.90
CA VAL A 110 -11.93 3.05 -10.08
C VAL A 110 -13.32 3.28 -9.53
N LYS A 111 -14.29 2.47 -9.96
CA LYS A 111 -15.64 2.49 -9.39
C LYS A 111 -15.63 1.90 -7.98
N ILE A 112 -16.47 2.42 -7.10
CA ILE A 112 -16.75 1.81 -5.79
C ILE A 112 -17.16 0.35 -5.99
N GLY A 113 -16.68 -0.54 -5.12
CA GLY A 113 -16.91 -1.99 -5.21
C GLY A 113 -15.98 -2.72 -6.18
N THR A 114 -15.07 -2.02 -6.87
CA THR A 114 -14.03 -2.67 -7.70
C THR A 114 -13.09 -3.50 -6.82
N THR A 115 -12.70 -4.68 -7.31
CA THR A 115 -11.74 -5.53 -6.64
C THR A 115 -10.32 -5.11 -6.98
N VAL A 116 -9.51 -4.81 -5.96
CA VAL A 116 -8.08 -4.50 -6.07
C VAL A 116 -7.30 -5.74 -5.63
N CYS A 117 -6.46 -6.25 -6.51
CA CYS A 117 -5.55 -7.35 -6.19
C CYS A 117 -4.28 -6.79 -5.59
N LEU A 118 -4.02 -7.08 -4.31
CA LEU A 118 -2.78 -6.76 -3.61
C LEU A 118 -1.78 -7.88 -3.81
N ARG A 119 -0.57 -7.53 -4.22
CA ARG A 119 0.54 -8.45 -4.31
C ARG A 119 1.50 -8.18 -3.17
N TYR A 120 1.73 -9.17 -2.32
CA TYR A 120 2.57 -9.06 -1.14
C TYR A 120 3.75 -10.04 -1.20
N ILE A 121 4.80 -9.71 -0.47
CA ILE A 121 5.99 -10.53 -0.36
C ILE A 121 5.89 -11.47 0.84
N THR A 122 6.57 -12.62 0.76
CA THR A 122 6.67 -13.60 1.83
C THR A 122 8.13 -13.74 2.28
N ALA A 123 8.34 -14.19 3.51
CA ALA A 123 9.67 -14.46 4.06
C ALA A 123 10.53 -15.34 3.14
N GLU A 124 9.94 -16.38 2.54
CA GLU A 124 10.61 -17.26 1.59
C GLU A 124 11.11 -16.53 0.34
N ALA A 125 10.31 -15.59 -0.18
CA ALA A 125 10.69 -14.79 -1.35
C ALA A 125 11.78 -13.76 -1.00
N ILE A 126 11.78 -13.26 0.23
CA ILE A 126 12.83 -12.36 0.75
C ILE A 126 14.16 -13.12 0.86
N GLU A 127 14.16 -14.30 1.46
CA GLU A 127 15.36 -15.14 1.57
C GLU A 127 15.95 -15.47 0.20
N GLU A 128 15.10 -15.82 -0.76
CA GLU A 128 15.56 -16.10 -2.13
C GLU A 128 16.12 -14.85 -2.80
N SER A 129 15.50 -13.70 -2.59
CA SER A 129 15.99 -12.40 -3.08
C SER A 129 17.37 -12.06 -2.50
N GLN A 130 17.60 -12.38 -1.23
CA GLN A 130 18.90 -12.20 -0.59
C GLN A 130 19.95 -13.13 -1.21
N LYS A 131 19.66 -14.41 -1.42
CA LYS A 131 20.56 -15.36 -2.08
C LYS A 131 20.98 -14.91 -3.47
N ILE A 132 20.00 -14.48 -4.29
CA ILE A 132 20.26 -13.97 -5.64
C ILE A 132 21.19 -12.74 -5.58
N PHE A 133 20.98 -11.86 -4.59
CA PHE A 133 21.86 -10.71 -4.38
C PHE A 133 23.29 -11.14 -4.05
N ASP A 134 23.47 -12.03 -3.06
CA ASP A 134 24.77 -12.50 -2.60
C ASP A 134 25.53 -13.21 -3.73
N ASP A 135 24.87 -14.04 -4.50
CA ASP A 135 25.43 -14.68 -5.69
C ASP A 135 25.88 -13.66 -6.73
N SER A 136 25.07 -12.62 -6.97
CA SER A 136 25.43 -11.55 -7.89
C SER A 136 26.68 -10.78 -7.47
N VAL A 137 26.83 -10.54 -6.16
CA VAL A 137 28.01 -9.89 -5.58
C VAL A 137 29.24 -10.78 -5.69
N ARG A 138 29.09 -12.08 -5.39
CA ARG A 138 30.18 -13.07 -5.53
C ARG A 138 30.71 -13.13 -6.97
N ILE A 139 29.82 -13.29 -7.94
CA ILE A 139 30.18 -13.35 -9.36
C ILE A 139 30.91 -12.07 -9.82
N LYS A 140 30.43 -10.90 -9.39
CA LYS A 140 31.08 -9.64 -9.71
C LYS A 140 32.48 -9.52 -9.11
N ARG A 141 32.67 -10.03 -7.89
CA ARG A 141 33.96 -10.05 -7.21
C ARG A 141 34.95 -10.96 -7.94
N GLU A 142 34.56 -12.20 -8.23
CA GLU A 142 35.36 -13.17 -8.95
C GLU A 142 35.76 -12.65 -10.33
N ALA A 143 34.84 -12.07 -11.07
CA ALA A 143 35.13 -11.47 -12.38
C ALA A 143 36.11 -10.29 -12.27
N LYS A 144 36.04 -9.49 -11.19
CA LYS A 144 36.99 -8.40 -10.95
C LYS A 144 38.39 -8.93 -10.62
N GLU A 145 38.45 -9.96 -9.81
CA GLU A 145 39.73 -10.63 -9.42
C GLU A 145 40.39 -11.28 -10.63
N GLN A 146 39.66 -11.99 -11.47
CA GLN A 146 40.18 -12.56 -12.72
C GLN A 146 40.73 -11.50 -13.67
N LYS A 147 40.00 -10.40 -13.88
CA LYS A 147 40.49 -9.29 -14.71
C LYS A 147 41.73 -8.63 -14.15
N ALA A 148 41.86 -8.55 -12.82
CA ALA A 148 43.02 -8.02 -12.17
C ALA A 148 44.25 -8.94 -12.35
N ALA A 149 44.08 -10.27 -12.22
CA ALA A 149 45.09 -11.27 -12.42
C ALA A 149 45.58 -11.28 -13.88
N GLU A 150 44.68 -11.28 -14.85
CA GLU A 150 45.02 -11.19 -16.29
C GLU A 150 45.83 -9.92 -16.61
N LYS A 151 45.45 -8.79 -16.01
CA LYS A 151 46.14 -7.54 -16.22
C LYS A 151 47.56 -7.56 -15.62
N GLN A 152 47.74 -8.23 -14.49
CA GLN A 152 49.07 -8.40 -13.88
C GLN A 152 49.93 -9.31 -14.73
N GLU A 153 49.45 -10.47 -15.14
CA GLU A 153 50.15 -11.42 -15.98
C GLU A 153 50.59 -10.77 -17.31
N LYS A 154 49.69 -10.02 -17.95
CA LYS A 154 50.03 -9.28 -19.16
C LYS A 154 51.13 -8.24 -18.92
N LYS A 155 51.13 -7.59 -17.78
CA LYS A 155 52.17 -6.63 -17.41
C LYS A 155 53.53 -7.27 -17.15
N GLU A 156 53.54 -8.45 -16.55
CA GLU A 156 54.76 -9.23 -16.30
C GLU A 156 55.35 -9.75 -17.61
N ARG A 157 54.54 -10.32 -18.48
CA ARG A 157 54.98 -10.76 -19.83
C ARG A 157 55.59 -9.62 -20.65
N LEU A 158 55.02 -8.42 -20.55
CA LEU A 158 55.58 -7.23 -21.23
C LEU A 158 56.94 -6.83 -20.65
N LYS A 159 57.13 -6.95 -19.33
CA LYS A 159 58.42 -6.66 -18.70
C LYS A 159 59.49 -7.68 -19.10
N GLU A 160 59.17 -8.95 -19.13
CA GLU A 160 60.08 -10.01 -19.57
C GLU A 160 60.48 -9.84 -21.03
N SER A 161 59.59 -9.46 -21.90
CA SER A 161 59.91 -9.21 -23.31
C SER A 161 60.81 -8.01 -23.58
N VAL A 162 60.80 -7.02 -22.66
CA VAL A 162 61.69 -5.84 -22.74
C VAL A 162 63.11 -6.13 -22.22
N ILE A 163 63.24 -7.10 -21.32
CA ILE A 163 64.55 -7.49 -20.75
C ILE A 163 65.35 -8.38 -21.73
N LEU A 164 64.70 -9.02 -22.68
CA LEU A 164 65.34 -9.91 -23.68
C LEU A 164 65.81 -9.22 -24.97
N LEU A 165 65.73 -7.90 -25.04
CA LEU A 165 66.21 -7.05 -26.11
C LEU A 165 67.48 -6.27 -25.67
#